data_0c87b94945d910aea3ccba6e70a6ec67
#
_entry.id   0c87b94945d910aea3ccba6e70a6ec67
#
_cell.length_a   1.000
_cell.length_b   1.000
_cell.length_c   1.000
_cell.angle_alpha   90.00
_cell.angle_beta   90.00
_cell.angle_gamma   90.00
#
_symmetry.space_group_name_H-M   'P 1'
#
loop_
_entity.id
_entity.type
_entity.pdbx_description
1 polymer ?
#
loop_
_entity_poly.entity_id
_entity_poly.type
_entity_poly.pdbx_seq_one_letter_code
_entity_poly.pdbx_strand_id
1 'polypeptide(L)'
;MYKRQFQRISEKLISLTQDTEISVILIYFGAFVILLFILNKILKKSKYSKSIANFFSGIIEGLTVIFKMKKRNSFIFHSIFIWLMYILMFWATSKAFVELHEVTFFQLMISFTLAALSIMFSNGGIGIYPLAVEESLGWYGIQSTTGLAFGWVSWLSQTMMVVIFGGLSLFVLPFINRNYK
;
A
#
# COMPACT_ATOMS: atom_id res chain seq x y z
N MET A 1 -6.43 -1.50 -47.00
CA MET A 1 -7.38 -0.53 -46.43
C MET A 1 -7.54 -0.71 -44.92
N TYR A 2 -7.67 -1.90 -44.39
CA TYR A 2 -7.85 -2.23 -42.95
C TYR A 2 -6.70 -1.79 -42.04
N LYS A 3 -5.44 -1.91 -42.46
CA LYS A 3 -4.27 -1.55 -41.64
C LYS A 3 -4.19 -0.08 -41.24
N ARG A 4 -4.59 0.83 -42.16
CA ARG A 4 -4.60 2.27 -41.90
C ARG A 4 -5.74 2.72 -40.97
N GLN A 5 -6.86 2.03 -41.01
CA GLN A 5 -7.96 2.30 -40.05
C GLN A 5 -7.61 1.83 -38.63
N PHE A 6 -6.99 0.69 -38.53
CA PHE A 6 -6.54 0.17 -37.24
C PHE A 6 -5.48 1.07 -36.58
N GLN A 7 -4.50 1.56 -37.37
CA GLN A 7 -3.50 2.51 -36.88
C GLN A 7 -4.12 3.84 -36.41
N ARG A 8 -5.07 4.39 -37.14
CA ARG A 8 -5.78 5.62 -36.72
C ARG A 8 -6.60 5.43 -35.45
N ILE A 9 -7.19 4.26 -35.25
CA ILE A 9 -7.96 3.95 -34.04
C ILE A 9 -6.99 3.76 -32.86
N SER A 10 -5.86 3.07 -33.04
CA SER A 10 -4.87 2.91 -32.00
C SER A 10 -4.19 4.23 -31.60
N GLU A 11 -3.85 5.09 -32.58
CA GLU A 11 -3.31 6.43 -32.30
C GLU A 11 -4.31 7.32 -31.57
N LYS A 12 -5.59 7.24 -31.93
CA LYS A 12 -6.65 7.98 -31.25
C LYS A 12 -6.95 7.45 -29.84
N LEU A 13 -6.83 6.15 -29.62
CA LEU A 13 -6.92 5.55 -28.28
C LEU A 13 -5.71 5.92 -27.41
N ILE A 14 -4.50 5.93 -28.00
CA ILE A 14 -3.27 6.33 -27.29
C ILE A 14 -3.30 7.82 -26.93
N SER A 15 -3.78 8.69 -27.85
CA SER A 15 -3.91 10.13 -27.54
C SER A 15 -4.98 10.41 -26.49
N LEU A 16 -6.06 9.63 -26.45
CA LEU A 16 -7.06 9.71 -25.38
C LEU A 16 -6.55 9.22 -24.03
N THR A 17 -5.55 8.33 -23.98
CA THR A 17 -4.93 7.86 -22.75
C THR A 17 -3.86 8.81 -22.21
N GLN A 18 -3.22 9.63 -23.02
CA GLN A 18 -2.20 10.58 -22.56
C GLN A 18 -2.75 11.82 -21.85
N ASP A 19 -3.97 12.27 -22.21
CA ASP A 19 -4.61 13.43 -21.56
C ASP A 19 -5.52 13.05 -20.37
N THR A 20 -5.60 11.76 -20.00
CA THR A 20 -6.68 11.25 -19.14
C THR A 20 -6.23 10.59 -17.85
N GLU A 21 -4.97 10.69 -17.42
CA GLU A 21 -4.55 9.97 -16.20
C GLU A 21 -5.38 10.38 -14.97
N ILE A 22 -5.67 11.65 -14.80
CA ILE A 22 -6.47 12.12 -13.65
C ILE A 22 -7.96 11.78 -13.83
N SER A 23 -8.50 11.93 -15.05
CA SER A 23 -9.91 11.62 -15.33
C SER A 23 -10.21 10.12 -15.26
N VAL A 24 -9.27 9.28 -15.68
CA VAL A 24 -9.38 7.81 -15.55
C VAL A 24 -9.35 7.39 -14.08
N ILE A 25 -8.46 7.96 -13.27
CA ILE A 25 -8.42 7.72 -11.82
C ILE A 25 -9.73 8.16 -11.16
N LEU A 26 -10.27 9.33 -11.53
CA LEU A 26 -11.54 9.81 -11.02
C LEU A 26 -12.73 8.94 -11.45
N ILE A 27 -12.72 8.40 -12.66
CA ILE A 27 -13.75 7.48 -13.16
C ILE A 27 -13.69 6.15 -12.40
N TYR A 28 -12.50 5.56 -12.21
CA TYR A 28 -12.34 4.33 -11.42
C TYR A 28 -12.70 4.54 -9.97
N PHE A 29 -12.32 5.69 -9.38
CA PHE A 29 -12.72 6.04 -8.03
C PHE A 29 -14.24 6.23 -7.91
N GLY A 30 -14.85 6.93 -8.86
CA GLY A 30 -16.31 7.08 -8.94
C GLY A 30 -17.03 5.74 -9.13
N ALA A 31 -16.55 4.89 -10.03
CA ALA A 31 -17.08 3.54 -10.23
C ALA A 31 -16.94 2.67 -8.97
N PHE A 32 -15.82 2.77 -8.26
CA PHE A 32 -15.60 2.08 -6.99
C PHE A 32 -16.57 2.55 -5.90
N VAL A 33 -16.79 3.85 -5.78
CA VAL A 33 -17.76 4.42 -4.82
C VAL A 33 -19.19 3.99 -5.16
N ILE A 34 -19.56 3.99 -6.46
CA ILE A 34 -20.86 3.51 -6.92
C ILE A 34 -21.03 2.01 -6.65
N LEU A 35 -19.99 1.22 -6.90
CA LEU A 35 -19.98 -0.23 -6.59
C LEU A 35 -20.19 -0.47 -5.10
N LEU A 36 -19.49 0.28 -4.23
CA LEU A 36 -19.68 0.21 -2.79
C LEU A 36 -21.12 0.58 -2.37
N PHE A 37 -21.70 1.60 -3.03
CA PHE A 37 -23.08 2.02 -2.75
C PHE A 37 -24.11 0.95 -3.20
N ILE A 38 -23.90 0.35 -4.36
CA ILE A 38 -24.73 -0.74 -4.90
C ILE A 38 -24.59 -1.98 -4.00
N LEU A 39 -23.36 -2.35 -3.62
CA LEU A 39 -23.10 -3.45 -2.68
C LEU A 39 -23.80 -3.20 -1.34
N ASN A 40 -23.73 -1.98 -0.80
CA ASN A 40 -24.42 -1.62 0.43
C ASN A 40 -25.94 -1.76 0.31
N LYS A 41 -26.52 -1.38 -0.85
CA LYS A 41 -27.95 -1.50 -1.11
C LYS A 41 -28.42 -2.96 -1.27
N ILE A 42 -27.61 -3.79 -1.93
CA ILE A 42 -27.88 -5.24 -2.11
C ILE A 42 -27.70 -5.99 -0.79
N LEU A 43 -26.66 -5.65 -0.02
CA LEU A 43 -26.31 -6.31 1.23
C LEU A 43 -27.27 -5.95 2.37
N LYS A 44 -27.96 -4.80 2.32
CA LYS A 44 -29.01 -4.44 3.31
C LYS A 44 -30.17 -5.45 3.36
N LYS A 45 -30.35 -6.26 2.31
CA LYS A 45 -31.37 -7.34 2.24
C LYS A 45 -30.85 -8.72 2.66
N SER A 46 -29.55 -8.89 2.90
CA SER A 46 -28.91 -10.17 3.18
C SER A 46 -28.67 -10.40 4.68
N LYS A 47 -28.66 -11.67 5.09
CA LYS A 47 -28.33 -12.14 6.45
C LYS A 47 -26.91 -11.69 6.91
N TYR A 48 -26.04 -11.33 5.96
CA TYR A 48 -24.68 -10.82 6.20
C TYR A 48 -24.62 -9.29 6.41
N SER A 49 -25.74 -8.58 6.29
CA SER A 49 -25.85 -7.14 6.40
C SER A 49 -25.30 -6.61 7.74
N LYS A 50 -25.55 -7.31 8.84
CA LYS A 50 -25.09 -6.91 10.17
C LYS A 50 -23.57 -6.98 10.31
N SER A 51 -22.91 -8.02 9.79
CA SER A 51 -21.45 -8.16 9.88
C SER A 51 -20.73 -7.11 9.05
N ILE A 52 -21.26 -6.81 7.86
CA ILE A 52 -20.68 -5.79 6.97
C ILE A 52 -20.92 -4.39 7.53
N ALA A 53 -22.13 -4.12 8.04
CA ALA A 53 -22.43 -2.84 8.70
C ALA A 53 -21.52 -2.63 9.93
N ASN A 54 -21.30 -3.67 10.74
CA ASN A 54 -20.42 -3.63 11.89
C ASN A 54 -18.95 -3.39 11.47
N PHE A 55 -18.51 -3.99 10.37
CA PHE A 55 -17.17 -3.76 9.83
C PHE A 55 -16.97 -2.31 9.41
N PHE A 56 -17.89 -1.75 8.63
CA PHE A 56 -17.81 -0.35 8.22
C PHE A 56 -18.00 0.63 9.39
N SER A 57 -18.90 0.33 10.34
CA SER A 57 -19.04 1.15 11.54
C SER A 57 -17.77 1.13 12.38
N GLY A 58 -17.09 -0.03 12.49
CA GLY A 58 -15.80 -0.12 13.18
C GLY A 58 -14.71 0.72 12.52
N ILE A 59 -14.65 0.77 11.19
CA ILE A 59 -13.71 1.65 10.46
C ILE A 59 -14.02 3.13 10.74
N ILE A 60 -15.30 3.51 10.64
CA ILE A 60 -15.73 4.90 10.88
C ILE A 60 -15.48 5.29 12.34
N GLU A 61 -15.75 4.39 13.28
CA GLU A 61 -15.48 4.59 14.69
C GLU A 61 -13.98 4.77 14.94
N GLY A 62 -13.12 3.89 14.36
CA GLY A 62 -11.67 4.01 14.42
C GLY A 62 -11.17 5.35 13.89
N LEU A 63 -11.68 5.81 12.75
CA LEU A 63 -11.34 7.13 12.20
C LEU A 63 -11.81 8.27 13.13
N THR A 64 -13.03 8.15 13.68
CA THR A 64 -13.60 9.17 14.58
C THR A 64 -12.83 9.29 15.88
N VAL A 65 -12.30 8.18 16.41
CA VAL A 65 -11.45 8.17 17.60
C VAL A 65 -10.21 9.04 17.40
N ILE A 66 -9.57 9.00 16.23
CA ILE A 66 -8.40 9.84 15.93
C ILE A 66 -8.71 11.32 16.12
N PHE A 67 -9.87 11.78 15.66
CA PHE A 67 -10.29 13.18 15.82
C PHE A 67 -10.61 13.57 17.27
N LYS A 68 -11.00 12.60 18.10
CA LYS A 68 -11.34 12.80 19.52
C LYS A 68 -10.14 12.70 20.46
N MET A 69 -8.98 12.21 19.98
CA MET A 69 -7.78 12.07 20.81
C MET A 69 -7.22 13.42 21.28
N LYS A 70 -6.85 13.50 22.54
CA LYS A 70 -6.19 14.71 23.11
C LYS A 70 -4.89 15.08 22.41
N LYS A 71 -4.12 14.09 21.94
CA LYS A 71 -2.83 14.28 21.26
C LYS A 71 -2.88 13.89 19.77
N ARG A 72 -4.00 14.19 19.09
CA ARG A 72 -4.23 13.83 17.69
C ARG A 72 -3.11 14.28 16.73
N ASN A 73 -2.60 15.50 16.90
CA ASN A 73 -1.56 16.03 16.03
C ASN A 73 -0.25 15.22 16.16
N SER A 74 0.11 14.85 17.39
CA SER A 74 1.26 13.99 17.65
C SER A 74 1.06 12.61 17.02
N PHE A 75 -0.14 12.03 17.14
CA PHE A 75 -0.47 10.75 16.53
C PHE A 75 -0.35 10.81 14.99
N ILE A 76 -0.96 11.81 14.36
CA ILE A 76 -0.91 12.00 12.90
C ILE A 76 0.54 12.20 12.43
N PHE A 77 1.30 13.05 13.13
CA PHE A 77 2.71 13.30 12.81
C PHE A 77 3.53 12.01 12.84
N HIS A 78 3.42 11.22 13.93
CA HIS A 78 4.18 9.97 14.03
C HIS A 78 3.72 8.93 12.99
N SER A 79 2.42 8.87 12.69
CA SER A 79 1.90 7.97 11.66
C SER A 79 2.47 8.31 10.29
N ILE A 80 2.43 9.58 9.88
CA ILE A 80 3.00 10.04 8.62
C ILE A 80 4.51 9.77 8.60
N PHE A 81 5.20 10.07 9.70
CA PHE A 81 6.64 9.85 9.83
C PHE A 81 7.02 8.38 9.65
N ILE A 82 6.27 7.45 10.27
CA ILE A 82 6.50 6.00 10.12
C ILE A 82 6.35 5.57 8.67
N TRP A 83 5.27 5.98 7.99
CA TRP A 83 5.05 5.66 6.59
C TRP A 83 6.13 6.23 5.69
N LEU A 84 6.55 7.47 5.94
CA LEU A 84 7.66 8.09 5.21
C LEU A 84 8.95 7.30 5.37
N MET A 85 9.27 6.85 6.60
CA MET A 85 10.46 6.03 6.86
C MET A 85 10.40 4.68 6.14
N TYR A 86 9.25 4.03 6.08
CA TYR A 86 9.08 2.79 5.32
C TYR A 86 9.30 3.01 3.82
N ILE A 87 8.74 4.07 3.27
CA ILE A 87 8.94 4.43 1.85
C ILE A 87 10.42 4.71 1.57
N LEU A 88 11.08 5.51 2.41
CA LEU A 88 12.50 5.83 2.26
C LEU A 88 13.38 4.59 2.37
N MET A 89 13.08 3.69 3.29
CA MET A 89 13.80 2.43 3.44
C MET A 89 13.65 1.57 2.18
N PHE A 90 12.42 1.41 1.67
CA PHE A 90 12.16 0.64 0.45
C PHE A 90 12.90 1.24 -0.75
N TRP A 91 12.83 2.56 -0.91
CA TRP A 91 13.55 3.29 -1.95
C TRP A 91 15.08 3.18 -1.78
N ALA A 92 15.61 3.32 -0.57
CA ALA A 92 17.05 3.18 -0.32
C ALA A 92 17.53 1.75 -0.61
N THR A 93 16.75 0.74 -0.22
CA THR A 93 17.05 -0.66 -0.51
C THR A 93 17.08 -0.92 -2.02
N SER A 94 16.22 -0.27 -2.82
CA SER A 94 16.23 -0.43 -4.27
C SER A 94 17.53 0.03 -4.92
N LYS A 95 18.27 0.96 -4.30
CA LYS A 95 19.55 1.45 -4.80
C LYS A 95 20.69 0.43 -4.69
N ALA A 96 20.50 -0.60 -3.89
CA ALA A 96 21.47 -1.72 -3.81
C ALA A 96 21.35 -2.70 -4.98
N PHE A 97 20.28 -2.60 -5.79
CA PHE A 97 20.02 -3.48 -6.94
C PHE A 97 20.21 -2.68 -8.23
N VAL A 98 21.20 -3.07 -9.04
CA VAL A 98 21.54 -2.36 -10.29
C VAL A 98 20.36 -2.38 -11.26
N GLU A 99 19.64 -3.50 -11.33
CA GLU A 99 18.48 -3.70 -12.21
C GLU A 99 17.30 -2.80 -11.86
N LEU A 100 17.25 -2.28 -10.63
CA LEU A 100 16.19 -1.36 -10.17
C LEU A 100 16.52 0.11 -10.43
N HIS A 101 17.68 0.44 -10.98
CA HIS A 101 18.04 1.83 -11.26
C HIS A 101 17.16 2.47 -12.35
N GLU A 102 16.66 1.66 -13.29
CA GLU A 102 15.76 2.10 -14.36
C GLU A 102 14.30 2.21 -13.89
N VAL A 103 13.96 1.64 -12.73
CA VAL A 103 12.61 1.69 -12.16
C VAL A 103 12.37 3.07 -11.55
N THR A 104 11.32 3.73 -12.02
CA THR A 104 10.95 5.06 -11.52
C THR A 104 10.46 5.01 -10.07
N PHE A 105 10.55 6.13 -9.36
CA PHE A 105 10.04 6.22 -8.01
C PHE A 105 8.56 5.86 -7.91
N PHE A 106 7.75 6.25 -8.89
CA PHE A 106 6.32 5.93 -8.92
C PHE A 106 6.05 4.42 -9.03
N GLN A 107 6.79 3.72 -9.89
CA GLN A 107 6.70 2.26 -10.03
C GLN A 107 7.10 1.55 -8.73
N LEU A 108 8.15 2.04 -8.06
CA LEU A 108 8.53 1.54 -6.73
C LEU A 108 7.41 1.76 -5.70
N MET A 109 6.70 2.89 -5.75
CA MET A 109 5.58 3.16 -4.84
C MET A 109 4.40 2.23 -5.08
N ILE A 110 4.13 1.85 -6.32
CA ILE A 110 3.13 0.83 -6.65
C ILE A 110 3.53 -0.51 -6.03
N SER A 111 4.77 -0.94 -6.23
CA SER A 111 5.29 -2.19 -5.66
C SER A 111 5.27 -2.16 -4.12
N PHE A 112 5.67 -1.06 -3.50
CA PHE A 112 5.59 -0.86 -2.05
C PHE A 112 4.16 -0.98 -1.54
N THR A 113 3.20 -0.36 -2.23
CA THR A 113 1.79 -0.39 -1.82
C THR A 113 1.21 -1.80 -1.90
N LEU A 114 1.50 -2.54 -2.97
CA LEU A 114 1.05 -3.92 -3.13
C LEU A 114 1.69 -4.84 -2.09
N ALA A 115 2.99 -4.65 -1.83
CA ALA A 115 3.70 -5.37 -0.77
C ALA A 115 3.10 -5.08 0.63
N ALA A 116 2.82 -3.81 0.94
CA ALA A 116 2.19 -3.43 2.21
C ALA A 116 0.78 -4.02 2.36
N LEU A 117 -0.02 -4.02 1.29
CA LEU A 117 -1.34 -4.65 1.30
C LEU A 117 -1.26 -6.17 1.47
N SER A 118 -0.25 -6.81 0.91
CA SER A 118 -0.07 -8.27 0.99
C SER A 118 0.13 -8.77 2.42
N ILE A 119 0.64 -7.93 3.32
CA ILE A 119 0.80 -8.26 4.74
C ILE A 119 -0.54 -8.62 5.40
N MET A 120 -1.65 -8.04 4.93
CA MET A 120 -3.00 -8.31 5.44
C MET A 120 -3.45 -9.76 5.19
N PHE A 121 -2.86 -10.45 4.21
CA PHE A 121 -3.22 -11.81 3.81
C PHE A 121 -2.37 -12.89 4.47
N SER A 122 -1.36 -12.51 5.25
CA SER A 122 -0.49 -13.44 5.96
C SER A 122 -0.03 -12.89 7.31
N ASN A 123 0.42 -13.78 8.17
CA ASN A 123 0.94 -13.38 9.47
C ASN A 123 2.32 -12.71 9.31
N GLY A 124 2.34 -11.37 9.32
CA GLY A 124 3.57 -10.59 9.20
C GLY A 124 4.17 -10.50 7.81
N GLY A 125 3.46 -10.91 6.75
CA GLY A 125 3.93 -10.78 5.37
C GLY A 125 4.94 -11.83 4.91
N ILE A 126 5.23 -12.86 5.73
CA ILE A 126 6.23 -13.89 5.40
C ILE A 126 5.88 -14.57 4.08
N GLY A 127 6.79 -14.50 3.10
CA GLY A 127 6.65 -15.09 1.77
C GLY A 127 5.73 -14.29 0.84
N ILE A 128 4.57 -13.85 1.29
CA ILE A 128 3.60 -13.08 0.46
C ILE A 128 4.13 -11.68 0.11
N TYR A 129 4.81 -11.01 1.04
CA TYR A 129 5.40 -9.70 0.78
C TYR A 129 6.45 -9.76 -0.35
N PRO A 130 7.48 -10.64 -0.30
CA PRO A 130 8.42 -10.79 -1.41
C PRO A 130 7.76 -11.16 -2.74
N LEU A 131 6.75 -12.04 -2.72
CA LEU A 131 6.01 -12.42 -3.94
C LEU A 131 5.22 -11.24 -4.53
N ALA A 132 4.60 -10.40 -3.70
CA ALA A 132 3.90 -9.20 -4.17
C ALA A 132 4.87 -8.19 -4.79
N VAL A 133 6.08 -8.05 -4.23
CA VAL A 133 7.14 -7.21 -4.80
C VAL A 133 7.63 -7.78 -6.14
N GLU A 134 7.91 -9.08 -6.21
CA GLU A 134 8.31 -9.79 -7.42
C GLU A 134 7.30 -9.56 -8.54
N GLU A 135 6.04 -9.88 -8.29
CA GLU A 135 4.97 -9.76 -9.27
C GLU A 135 4.82 -8.32 -9.77
N SER A 136 4.79 -7.36 -8.87
CA SER A 136 4.62 -5.96 -9.23
C SER A 136 5.80 -5.38 -10.01
N LEU A 137 7.03 -5.76 -9.69
CA LEU A 137 8.23 -5.35 -10.44
C LEU A 137 8.33 -6.07 -11.79
N GLY A 138 7.81 -7.30 -11.88
CA GLY A 138 7.68 -8.04 -13.13
C GLY A 138 6.87 -7.30 -14.19
N TRP A 139 5.87 -6.51 -13.79
CA TRP A 139 5.09 -5.66 -14.72
C TRP A 139 5.95 -4.58 -15.40
N TYR A 140 7.08 -4.24 -14.81
CA TYR A 140 8.04 -3.26 -15.33
C TYR A 140 9.27 -3.91 -15.96
N GLY A 141 9.23 -5.24 -16.21
CA GLY A 141 10.29 -5.98 -16.91
C GLY A 141 11.44 -6.41 -16.00
N ILE A 142 11.32 -6.28 -14.68
CA ILE A 142 12.34 -6.78 -13.74
C ILE A 142 12.26 -8.29 -13.65
N GLN A 143 13.42 -8.96 -13.69
CA GLN A 143 13.50 -10.41 -13.54
C GLN A 143 12.94 -10.87 -12.19
N SER A 144 12.20 -12.00 -12.21
CA SER A 144 11.62 -12.64 -11.03
C SER A 144 12.64 -12.82 -9.89
N THR A 145 13.83 -13.32 -10.20
CA THR A 145 14.92 -13.51 -9.23
C THR A 145 15.34 -12.22 -8.53
N THR A 146 15.48 -11.12 -9.28
CA THR A 146 15.81 -9.79 -8.73
C THR A 146 14.64 -9.23 -7.90
N GLY A 147 13.41 -9.31 -8.42
CA GLY A 147 12.21 -8.86 -7.71
C GLY A 147 12.01 -9.60 -6.39
N LEU A 148 12.17 -10.92 -6.41
CA LEU A 148 12.05 -11.76 -5.22
C LEU A 148 13.16 -11.47 -4.20
N ALA A 149 14.41 -11.34 -4.65
CA ALA A 149 15.56 -11.02 -3.79
C ALA A 149 15.37 -9.64 -3.13
N PHE A 150 14.98 -8.62 -3.90
CA PHE A 150 14.68 -7.29 -3.38
C PHE A 150 13.52 -7.32 -2.38
N GLY A 151 12.47 -8.10 -2.66
CA GLY A 151 11.34 -8.29 -1.75
C GLY A 151 11.77 -8.90 -0.41
N TRP A 152 12.61 -9.94 -0.43
CA TRP A 152 13.15 -10.55 0.79
C TRP A 152 14.06 -9.60 1.57
N VAL A 153 14.97 -8.89 0.90
CA VAL A 153 15.85 -7.93 1.55
C VAL A 153 15.05 -6.81 2.21
N SER A 154 14.03 -6.28 1.51
CA SER A 154 13.15 -5.23 2.04
C SER A 154 12.36 -5.72 3.25
N TRP A 155 11.77 -6.92 3.17
CA TRP A 155 11.01 -7.52 4.27
C TRP A 155 11.88 -7.80 5.49
N LEU A 156 13.07 -8.39 5.28
CA LEU A 156 14.03 -8.68 6.36
C LEU A 156 14.51 -7.40 7.04
N SER A 157 14.86 -6.37 6.26
CA SER A 157 15.31 -5.08 6.78
C SER A 157 14.25 -4.43 7.67
N GLN A 158 12.99 -4.43 7.22
CA GLN A 158 11.87 -3.91 7.99
C GLN A 158 11.64 -4.73 9.26
N THR A 159 11.66 -6.05 9.17
CA THR A 159 11.44 -6.95 10.30
C THR A 159 12.55 -6.80 11.34
N MET A 160 13.81 -6.76 10.91
CA MET A 160 14.95 -6.55 11.80
C MET A 160 14.86 -5.20 12.51
N MET A 161 14.51 -4.14 11.80
CA MET A 161 14.33 -2.82 12.41
C MET A 161 13.26 -2.86 13.51
N VAL A 162 12.11 -3.46 13.25
CA VAL A 162 11.02 -3.58 14.22
C VAL A 162 11.43 -4.43 15.42
N VAL A 163 12.11 -5.56 15.21
CA VAL A 163 12.56 -6.43 16.28
C VAL A 163 13.61 -5.75 17.17
N ILE A 164 14.61 -5.10 16.55
CA ILE A 164 15.70 -4.44 17.29
C ILE A 164 15.14 -3.24 18.07
N PHE A 165 14.52 -2.28 17.39
CA PHE A 165 14.05 -1.04 18.04
C PHE A 165 12.83 -1.28 18.93
N GLY A 166 11.92 -2.17 18.54
CA GLY A 166 10.79 -2.58 19.37
C GLY A 166 11.26 -3.32 20.62
N GLY A 167 12.20 -4.24 20.48
CA GLY A 167 12.82 -4.95 21.61
C GLY A 167 13.54 -3.99 22.56
N LEU A 168 14.38 -3.09 22.04
CA LEU A 168 15.03 -2.07 22.85
C LEU A 168 14.02 -1.18 23.58
N SER A 169 12.93 -0.80 22.91
CA SER A 169 11.87 0.03 23.52
C SER A 169 11.20 -0.70 24.69
N LEU A 170 10.96 -2.01 24.58
CA LEU A 170 10.39 -2.80 25.67
C LEU A 170 11.30 -2.84 26.90
N PHE A 171 12.62 -2.89 26.71
CA PHE A 171 13.57 -2.84 27.81
C PHE A 171 13.67 -1.45 28.45
N VAL A 172 13.65 -0.40 27.64
CA VAL A 172 13.85 0.99 28.11
C VAL A 172 12.59 1.58 28.74
N LEU A 173 11.39 1.20 28.26
CA LEU A 173 10.11 1.74 28.70
C LEU A 173 9.87 1.64 30.23
N PRO A 174 10.15 0.50 30.92
CA PRO A 174 9.98 0.40 32.36
C PRO A 174 10.87 1.37 33.14
N PHE A 175 12.09 1.66 32.65
CA PHE A 175 13.02 2.58 33.31
C PHE A 175 12.56 4.04 33.16
N ILE A 176 12.03 4.42 31.99
CA ILE A 176 11.52 5.77 31.75
C ILE A 176 10.22 6.01 32.54
N ASN A 177 9.33 5.02 32.57
CA ASN A 177 8.01 5.17 33.21
C ASN A 177 8.05 4.91 34.73
N ARG A 178 9.21 4.62 35.32
CA ARG A 178 9.33 4.36 36.77
C ARG A 178 8.84 5.49 37.67
N ASN A 179 8.86 6.73 37.15
CA ASN A 179 8.45 7.94 37.88
C ASN A 179 7.01 8.40 37.59
N TYR A 180 6.24 7.63 36.82
CA TYR A 180 4.84 7.91 36.50
C TYR A 180 3.89 7.01 37.33
N LYS A 181 4.10 6.93 38.65
CA LYS A 181 3.11 6.40 39.59
C LYS A 181 2.39 7.54 40.31
#